data_99a71fa3fed20f08a93a837e843df107
#
_entry.id   99a71fa3fed20f08a93a837e843df107
#
_cell.length_a   1.000
_cell.length_b   1.000
_cell.length_c   1.000
_cell.angle_alpha   90.00
_cell.angle_beta   90.00
_cell.angle_gamma   90.00
#
_symmetry.space_group_name_H-M   'P 1'
#
loop_
_entity.id
_entity.type
_entity.pdbx_description
1 polymer ?
#
loop_
_entity_poly.entity_id
_entity_poly.type
_entity_poly.pdbx_seq_one_letter_code
_entity_poly.pdbx_strand_id
1 'polypeptide(L)'
;MWDLIIDQTQLLKLKEFGIFNTKTNLNGVIRDHIYSRRNGFDQGVFPEILRHPANCQILHCKENASKRSSSWISIEDLFFKIKNYSGLWVEQELVLDKISQYEQGKRWTNEYRTNN
;
A
#
# COMPACT_ATOMS: atom_id res chain seq x y z
N MET A 1 -2.61 -11.01 9.18
CA MET A 1 -1.70 -10.30 8.25
C MET A 1 -1.47 -8.86 8.62
N TRP A 2 -2.24 -8.36 9.55
CA TRP A 2 -2.04 -7.01 10.06
C TRP A 2 -0.65 -6.85 10.72
N ASP A 3 -0.22 -7.88 11.43
CA ASP A 3 1.06 -7.89 12.15
C ASP A 3 2.29 -7.90 11.23
N LEU A 4 2.13 -8.26 9.96
CA LEU A 4 3.23 -8.30 9.01
C LEU A 4 3.58 -6.94 8.41
N ILE A 5 2.72 -5.94 8.59
CA ILE A 5 2.86 -4.66 7.90
C ILE A 5 2.85 -3.46 8.85
N ILE A 6 2.81 -3.69 10.15
CA ILE A 6 2.68 -2.61 11.13
C ILE A 6 3.91 -2.52 12.03
N ASP A 7 4.30 -1.29 12.35
CA ASP A 7 5.33 -1.03 13.35
C ASP A 7 4.69 -0.85 14.74
N GLN A 8 5.50 -0.53 15.73
CA GLN A 8 5.03 -0.37 17.11
C GLN A 8 3.96 0.72 17.25
N THR A 9 4.15 1.84 16.57
CA THR A 9 3.20 2.95 16.62
C THR A 9 1.86 2.54 16.06
N GLN A 10 1.86 1.86 14.92
CA GLN A 10 0.64 1.38 14.29
C GLN A 10 -0.02 0.27 15.12
N LEU A 11 0.77 -0.59 15.75
CA LEU A 11 0.25 -1.62 16.63
C LEU A 11 -0.49 -1.01 17.83
N LEU A 12 0.07 0.03 18.41
CA LEU A 12 -0.60 0.74 19.51
C LEU A 12 -1.92 1.34 19.05
N LYS A 13 -1.95 1.92 17.87
CA LYS A 13 -3.18 2.48 17.30
C LYS A 13 -4.23 1.38 17.08
N LEU A 14 -3.81 0.22 16.60
CA LEU A 14 -4.71 -0.92 16.40
C LEU A 14 -5.27 -1.40 17.76
N LYS A 15 -4.43 -1.49 18.78
CA LYS A 15 -4.86 -1.92 20.11
C LYS A 15 -5.82 -0.92 20.74
N GLU A 16 -5.60 0.37 20.54
CA GLU A 16 -6.43 1.41 21.13
C GLU A 16 -7.80 1.48 20.47
N PHE A 17 -7.85 1.46 19.15
CA PHE A 17 -9.11 1.70 18.42
C PHE A 17 -9.76 0.44 17.86
N GLY A 18 -9.01 -0.62 17.67
CA GLY A 18 -9.52 -1.84 17.04
C GLY A 18 -9.76 -1.66 15.54
N ILE A 19 -10.19 -2.72 14.90
CA ILE A 19 -10.43 -2.75 13.46
C ILE A 19 -11.79 -2.11 13.15
N PHE A 20 -11.82 -1.21 12.16
CA PHE A 20 -13.05 -0.58 11.71
C PHE A 20 -14.04 -1.63 11.21
N ASN A 21 -15.31 -1.47 11.61
CA ASN A 21 -16.40 -2.29 11.14
C ASN A 21 -17.66 -1.45 11.16
N THR A 22 -18.37 -1.40 10.04
CA THR A 22 -19.55 -0.55 9.90
C THR A 22 -20.69 -0.91 10.87
N LYS A 23 -20.68 -2.13 11.39
CA LYS A 23 -21.73 -2.60 12.30
C LYS A 23 -21.31 -2.55 13.76
N THR A 24 -20.01 -2.77 14.06
CA THR A 24 -19.56 -2.99 15.44
C THR A 24 -18.51 -1.99 15.92
N ASN A 25 -17.82 -1.28 15.02
CA ASN A 25 -16.75 -0.38 15.43
C ASN A 25 -16.57 0.76 14.42
N LEU A 26 -17.29 1.84 14.61
CA LEU A 26 -17.21 3.02 13.74
C LEU A 26 -16.03 3.92 14.06
N ASN A 27 -15.22 3.58 15.07
CA ASN A 27 -14.07 4.37 15.51
C ASN A 27 -12.76 3.57 15.38
N GLY A 28 -12.73 2.63 14.46
CA GLY A 28 -11.60 1.73 14.29
C GLY A 28 -10.60 2.19 13.25
N VAL A 29 -9.57 1.37 13.05
CA VAL A 29 -8.50 1.61 12.09
C VAL A 29 -8.71 0.76 10.85
N ILE A 30 -8.13 1.23 9.73
CA ILE A 30 -8.27 0.63 8.41
C ILE A 30 -6.88 0.48 7.81
N ARG A 31 -6.66 -0.60 7.06
CA ARG A 31 -5.46 -0.75 6.23
C ARG A 31 -5.55 0.21 5.06
N ASP A 32 -4.44 0.87 4.79
CA ASP A 32 -4.37 1.86 3.73
C ASP A 32 -3.07 1.70 2.95
N HIS A 33 -3.11 2.08 1.67
CA HIS A 33 -1.91 2.16 0.84
C HIS A 33 -1.34 3.57 0.91
N ILE A 34 -0.07 3.69 1.29
CA ILE A 34 0.58 5.01 1.40
C ILE A 34 0.62 5.68 0.04
N TYR A 35 1.13 4.98 -0.99
CA TYR A 35 0.95 5.35 -2.40
C TYR A 35 -0.31 4.67 -2.88
N SER A 36 -1.30 5.45 -3.28
CA SER A 36 -2.65 4.95 -3.46
C SER A 36 -2.77 3.96 -4.62
N ARG A 37 -3.68 3.02 -4.49
CA ARG A 37 -4.00 2.08 -5.56
C ARG A 37 -4.49 2.82 -6.79
N ARG A 38 -5.26 3.89 -6.61
CA ARG A 38 -5.79 4.70 -7.71
C ARG A 38 -4.66 5.31 -8.52
N ASN A 39 -3.70 5.95 -7.85
CA ASN A 39 -2.55 6.53 -8.53
C ASN A 39 -1.70 5.46 -9.21
N GLY A 40 -1.48 4.33 -8.53
CA GLY A 40 -0.74 3.21 -9.11
C GLY A 40 -1.41 2.69 -10.37
N PHE A 41 -2.71 2.53 -10.33
CA PHE A 41 -3.47 2.07 -11.48
C PHE A 41 -3.35 3.06 -12.65
N ASP A 42 -3.51 4.36 -12.36
CA ASP A 42 -3.44 5.40 -13.38
C ASP A 42 -2.04 5.53 -14.00
N GLN A 43 -0.99 5.25 -13.22
CA GLN A 43 0.38 5.34 -13.68
C GLN A 43 0.94 4.02 -14.21
N GLY A 44 0.15 2.96 -14.20
CA GLY A 44 0.59 1.66 -14.69
C GLY A 44 1.62 0.98 -13.78
N VAL A 45 1.53 1.21 -12.49
CA VAL A 45 2.41 0.57 -11.51
C VAL A 45 1.98 -0.89 -11.34
N PHE A 46 2.96 -1.80 -11.34
CA PHE A 46 2.67 -3.22 -11.22
C PHE A 46 2.02 -3.53 -9.87
N PRO A 47 0.99 -4.40 -9.83
CA PRO A 47 0.27 -4.71 -8.60
C PRO A 47 1.18 -5.23 -7.48
N GLU A 48 2.23 -5.97 -7.82
CA GLU A 48 3.18 -6.50 -6.85
C GLU A 48 3.85 -5.39 -6.04
N ILE A 49 4.12 -4.26 -6.69
CA ILE A 49 4.70 -3.09 -6.03
C ILE A 49 3.69 -2.49 -5.06
N LEU A 50 2.45 -2.32 -5.50
CA LEU A 50 1.41 -1.67 -4.69
C LEU A 50 1.09 -2.45 -3.42
N ARG A 51 1.14 -3.80 -3.48
CA ARG A 51 0.80 -4.63 -2.33
C ARG A 51 1.97 -4.93 -1.39
N HIS A 52 3.15 -4.37 -1.67
CA HIS A 52 4.31 -4.56 -0.80
C HIS A 52 4.04 -3.99 0.59
N PRO A 53 4.49 -4.67 1.67
CA PRO A 53 4.26 -4.19 3.04
C PRO A 53 4.74 -2.77 3.29
N ALA A 54 5.83 -2.34 2.64
CA ALA A 54 6.34 -0.97 2.80
C ALA A 54 5.34 0.08 2.30
N ASN A 55 4.37 -0.31 1.48
CA ASN A 55 3.32 0.58 1.00
C ASN A 55 2.03 0.49 1.82
N CYS A 56 2.06 -0.25 2.93
CA CYS A 56 0.87 -0.44 3.76
C CYS A 56 1.01 0.31 5.06
N GLN A 57 -0.08 0.89 5.52
CA GLN A 57 -0.14 1.56 6.81
C GLN A 57 -1.50 1.36 7.43
N ILE A 58 -1.62 1.69 8.71
CA ILE A 58 -2.87 1.65 9.43
C ILE A 58 -3.27 3.07 9.77
N LEU A 59 -4.46 3.47 9.36
CA LEU A 59 -5.02 4.79 9.63
C LEU A 59 -6.31 4.64 10.41
N HIS A 60 -6.59 5.60 11.28
CA HIS A 60 -7.92 5.74 11.85
C HIS A 60 -8.90 5.99 10.69
N CYS A 61 -10.13 5.50 10.82
CA CYS A 61 -11.11 5.62 9.74
C CYS A 61 -11.34 7.07 9.29
N LYS A 62 -11.25 8.03 10.22
CA LYS A 62 -11.39 9.45 9.87
C LYS A 62 -10.22 9.97 9.07
N GLU A 63 -8.99 9.54 9.39
CA GLU A 63 -7.80 9.88 8.61
C GLU A 63 -7.90 9.30 7.21
N ASN A 64 -8.35 8.05 7.11
CA ASN A 64 -8.52 7.38 5.83
C ASN A 64 -9.58 8.08 4.97
N ALA A 65 -10.67 8.51 5.57
CA ALA A 65 -11.71 9.24 4.86
C ALA A 65 -11.20 10.58 4.33
N SER A 66 -10.36 11.28 5.09
CA SER A 66 -9.74 12.54 4.65
C SER A 66 -8.72 12.32 3.55
N LYS A 67 -7.95 11.24 3.65
CA LYS A 67 -6.93 10.91 2.64
C LYS A 67 -7.57 10.52 1.30
N ARG A 68 -8.68 9.79 1.35
CA ARG A 68 -9.37 9.26 0.16
C ARG A 68 -8.39 8.44 -0.69
N SER A 69 -8.36 8.69 -2.01
CA SER A 69 -7.48 7.97 -2.94
C SER A 69 -6.19 8.72 -3.24
N SER A 70 -5.83 9.71 -2.42
CA SER A 70 -4.57 10.42 -2.60
C SER A 70 -3.39 9.59 -2.09
N SER A 71 -2.21 9.91 -2.59
CA SER A 71 -0.97 9.31 -2.12
C SER A 71 -0.27 10.28 -1.18
N TRP A 72 0.34 9.73 -0.10
CA TRP A 72 1.09 10.53 0.86
C TRP A 72 2.59 10.51 0.59
N ILE A 73 3.04 9.72 -0.39
CA ILE A 73 4.44 9.68 -0.82
C ILE A 73 4.48 9.63 -2.34
N SER A 74 5.64 9.97 -2.91
CA SER A 74 5.86 9.82 -4.34
C SER A 74 6.15 8.36 -4.69
N ILE A 75 6.10 8.04 -5.99
CA ILE A 75 6.47 6.69 -6.45
C ILE A 75 7.94 6.42 -6.16
N GLU A 76 8.80 7.43 -6.29
CA GLU A 76 10.23 7.32 -6.03
C GLU A 76 10.47 7.00 -4.55
N ASP A 77 9.75 7.65 -3.66
CA ASP A 77 9.83 7.38 -2.23
C ASP A 77 9.36 5.97 -1.91
N LEU A 78 8.31 5.50 -2.58
CA LEU A 78 7.85 4.13 -2.41
C LEU A 78 8.93 3.14 -2.83
N PHE A 79 9.53 3.34 -3.99
CA PHE A 79 10.62 2.47 -4.46
C PHE A 79 11.77 2.44 -3.48
N PHE A 80 12.14 3.59 -2.93
CA PHE A 80 13.20 3.68 -1.93
C PHE A 80 12.83 2.87 -0.69
N LYS A 81 11.61 3.00 -0.19
CA LYS A 81 11.15 2.23 0.97
C LYS A 81 11.19 0.73 0.72
N ILE A 82 10.80 0.30 -0.47
CA ILE A 82 10.81 -1.12 -0.82
C ILE A 82 12.24 -1.64 -0.93
N LYS A 83 13.12 -0.91 -1.61
CA LYS A 83 14.51 -1.31 -1.78
C LYS A 83 15.25 -1.40 -0.45
N ASN A 84 14.83 -0.62 0.54
CA ASN A 84 15.45 -0.60 1.87
C ASN A 84 14.63 -1.33 2.93
N TYR A 85 13.65 -2.12 2.50
CA TYR A 85 12.80 -2.86 3.41
C TYR A 85 13.61 -3.92 4.16
N SER A 86 13.57 -3.87 5.50
CA SER A 86 14.36 -4.77 6.34
C SER A 86 13.60 -6.03 6.77
N GLY A 87 12.30 -6.07 6.53
CA GLY A 87 11.49 -7.24 6.87
C GLY A 87 11.62 -8.36 5.84
N LEU A 88 10.98 -9.47 6.14
CA LEU A 88 10.90 -10.60 5.20
C LEU A 88 9.63 -10.46 4.37
N TRP A 89 9.80 -10.51 3.06
CA TRP A 89 8.66 -10.48 2.14
C TRP A 89 8.87 -11.54 1.06
N VAL A 90 7.92 -12.44 0.93
CA VAL A 90 8.04 -13.60 0.03
C VAL A 90 8.22 -13.18 -1.43
N GLU A 91 7.64 -12.04 -1.82
CA GLU A 91 7.73 -11.53 -3.19
C GLU A 91 8.82 -10.48 -3.38
N GLN A 92 9.75 -10.32 -2.43
CA GLN A 92 10.73 -9.23 -2.49
C GLN A 92 11.51 -9.21 -3.80
N GLU A 93 12.01 -10.36 -4.23
CA GLU A 93 12.77 -10.44 -5.49
C GLU A 93 11.91 -10.06 -6.69
N LEU A 94 10.68 -10.55 -6.72
CA LEU A 94 9.73 -10.24 -7.79
C LEU A 94 9.42 -8.73 -7.80
N VAL A 95 9.22 -8.13 -6.64
CA VAL A 95 8.91 -6.71 -6.55
C VAL A 95 10.07 -5.87 -7.03
N LEU A 96 11.31 -6.22 -6.66
CA LEU A 96 12.49 -5.51 -7.13
C LEU A 96 12.62 -5.59 -8.64
N ASP A 97 12.30 -6.75 -9.23
CA ASP A 97 12.30 -6.90 -10.68
C ASP A 97 11.23 -6.01 -11.32
N LYS A 98 10.04 -5.95 -10.74
CA LYS A 98 8.97 -5.09 -11.25
C LYS A 98 9.33 -3.61 -11.16
N ILE A 99 10.00 -3.20 -10.09
CA ILE A 99 10.51 -1.83 -9.97
C ILE A 99 11.49 -1.53 -11.10
N SER A 100 12.42 -2.45 -11.35
CA SER A 100 13.39 -2.29 -12.45
C SER A 100 12.69 -2.14 -13.80
N GLN A 101 11.68 -2.97 -14.04
CA GLN A 101 10.90 -2.88 -15.28
C GLN A 101 10.20 -1.52 -15.42
N TYR A 102 9.62 -1.04 -14.31
CA TYR A 102 8.96 0.27 -14.31
C TYR A 102 9.95 1.39 -14.59
N GLU A 103 11.14 1.32 -13.98
CA GLU A 103 12.19 2.32 -14.19
C GLU A 103 12.72 2.30 -15.62
N GLN A 104 12.59 1.18 -16.33
CA GLN A 104 12.94 1.04 -17.74
C GLN A 104 11.80 1.49 -18.66
N GLY A 105 10.74 2.02 -18.13
CA GLY A 105 9.62 2.52 -18.91
C GLY A 105 8.48 1.55 -19.13
N LYS A 106 8.56 0.34 -18.57
CA LYS A 106 7.48 -0.63 -18.71
C LYS A 106 6.36 -0.31 -17.74
N ARG A 107 5.12 -0.59 -18.18
CA ARG A 107 3.92 -0.29 -17.38
C ARG A 107 3.01 -1.50 -17.36
N TRP A 108 2.37 -1.71 -16.21
CA TRP A 108 1.35 -2.72 -16.11
C TRP A 108 0.10 -2.26 -16.84
N THR A 109 -0.48 -3.18 -17.63
CA THR A 109 -1.72 -2.92 -18.34
C THR A 109 -2.74 -3.96 -17.94
N ASN A 110 -3.96 -3.51 -17.66
CA ASN A 110 -5.06 -4.41 -17.37
C ASN A 110 -5.74 -4.77 -18.70
N GLU A 111 -5.47 -5.97 -19.21
CA GLU A 111 -6.02 -6.42 -20.48
C GLU A 111 -7.54 -6.48 -20.47
N TYR A 112 -8.11 -6.86 -19.33
CA TYR A 112 -9.57 -6.89 -19.20
C TYR A 112 -10.16 -5.50 -19.37
N ARG A 113 -9.47 -4.50 -18.86
CA ARG A 113 -9.89 -3.12 -18.99
C ARG A 113 -9.74 -2.60 -20.43
N THR A 114 -8.63 -2.95 -21.09
CA THR A 114 -8.36 -2.46 -22.43
C THR A 114 -9.20 -3.15 -23.49
N ASN A 115 -9.64 -4.37 -23.22
CA ASN A 115 -10.45 -5.15 -24.15
C ASN A 115 -11.94 -4.88 -24.02
N ASN A 116 -12.32 -4.09 -23.04
CA ASN A 116 -13.71 -3.71 -22.84
C ASN A 116 -13.96 -2.28 -23.37
#